data_751f75a11cb481146d19a725e83978b1
#
_entry.id   751f75a11cb481146d19a725e83978b1
#
_cell.length_a   1.000
_cell.length_b   1.000
_cell.length_c   1.000
_cell.angle_alpha   90.00
_cell.angle_beta   90.00
_cell.angle_gamma   90.00
#
_symmetry.space_group_name_H-M   'P 1'
#
loop_
_entity.id
_entity.type
_entity.pdbx_description
1 polymer ?
#
loop_
_entity_poly.entity_id
_entity_poly.type
_entity_poly.pdbx_seq_one_letter_code
_entity_poly.pdbx_strand_id
1 'polypeptide(L)'
;MPIFGFSNGAGNPCDQAIYSIGSYDEKYPKVLSEDFVISEGVVASISIGAIIVDGQDLYVSWQNGSTFGIDQLDYTAKYASAYLETMRITPDVAGQSLVAKIFAGYQSLPASTTLTFKYKENNAASYTAMTTVNDTENVQLYAEASPNGRAMQFRIEFTVSVNDAPVIEHIGIDLAN
;
A
#
# COMPACT_ATOMS: atom_id res chain seq x y z
N MET A 1 1.28 -4.15 -18.58
CA MET A 1 0.70 -4.51 -17.26
C MET A 1 -0.82 -4.46 -17.42
N PRO A 2 -1.56 -5.52 -17.10
CA PRO A 2 -3.02 -5.50 -17.20
C PRO A 2 -3.62 -4.61 -16.12
N ILE A 3 -4.61 -3.80 -16.51
CA ILE A 3 -5.38 -2.89 -15.65
C ILE A 3 -6.83 -3.35 -15.68
N PHE A 4 -7.50 -3.36 -14.55
CA PHE A 4 -8.90 -3.77 -14.42
C PHE A 4 -9.59 -3.07 -13.26
N GLY A 5 -10.92 -2.93 -13.36
CA GLY A 5 -11.76 -2.37 -12.30
C GLY A 5 -12.37 -3.47 -11.45
N PHE A 6 -12.42 -3.26 -10.17
CA PHE A 6 -13.20 -4.08 -9.26
C PHE A 6 -14.53 -3.42 -8.93
N SER A 7 -15.61 -4.13 -9.20
CA SER A 7 -16.97 -3.80 -8.73
C SER A 7 -17.31 -4.75 -7.60
N ASN A 8 -17.50 -4.23 -6.41
CA ASN A 8 -17.59 -5.08 -5.23
C ASN A 8 -18.93 -4.94 -4.50
N GLY A 9 -19.45 -6.07 -4.03
CA GLY A 9 -20.56 -6.10 -3.09
C GLY A 9 -20.07 -5.91 -1.64
N ALA A 10 -20.95 -5.45 -0.76
CA ALA A 10 -20.65 -5.24 0.65
C ALA A 10 -20.00 -6.47 1.30
N GLY A 11 -18.89 -6.27 2.02
CA GLY A 11 -18.21 -7.30 2.80
C GLY A 11 -16.94 -7.91 2.19
N ASN A 12 -16.49 -7.44 1.05
CA ASN A 12 -15.21 -7.86 0.47
C ASN A 12 -14.03 -6.96 0.90
N PRO A 13 -12.81 -7.50 0.98
CA PRO A 13 -11.64 -6.74 1.42
C PRO A 13 -11.04 -5.80 0.35
N CYS A 14 -11.49 -5.89 -0.89
CA CYS A 14 -11.01 -5.02 -1.96
C CYS A 14 -11.96 -3.84 -2.15
N ASP A 15 -11.43 -2.64 -2.19
CA ASP A 15 -12.19 -1.44 -2.48
C ASP A 15 -12.61 -1.40 -3.97
N GLN A 16 -13.68 -0.66 -4.27
CA GLN A 16 -14.06 -0.41 -5.65
C GLN A 16 -13.09 0.59 -6.25
N ALA A 17 -12.12 0.07 -6.95
CA ALA A 17 -10.97 0.82 -7.43
C ALA A 17 -10.47 0.23 -8.74
N ILE A 18 -9.51 0.92 -9.31
CA ILE A 18 -8.74 0.44 -10.44
C ILE A 18 -7.46 -0.21 -9.92
N TYR A 19 -7.25 -1.42 -10.38
CA TYR A 19 -6.12 -2.26 -9.99
C TYR A 19 -5.26 -2.58 -11.18
N SER A 20 -3.98 -2.74 -10.92
CA SER A 20 -3.06 -3.36 -11.85
C SER A 20 -2.44 -4.62 -11.25
N ILE A 21 -2.03 -5.52 -12.13
CA ILE A 21 -1.31 -6.72 -11.75
C ILE A 21 0.03 -6.77 -12.48
N GLY A 22 1.10 -6.92 -11.74
CA GLY A 22 2.44 -6.96 -12.30
C GLY A 22 3.45 -7.64 -11.39
N SER A 23 4.66 -7.83 -11.90
CA SER A 23 5.82 -8.24 -11.12
C SER A 23 6.98 -7.30 -11.41
N TYR A 24 7.78 -7.05 -10.41
CA TYR A 24 9.00 -6.26 -10.57
C TYR A 24 10.06 -7.00 -11.40
N ASP A 25 10.11 -8.31 -11.27
CA ASP A 25 11.01 -9.23 -11.97
C ASP A 25 10.27 -10.55 -12.20
N GLU A 26 10.66 -11.31 -13.22
CA GLU A 26 10.06 -12.62 -13.54
C GLU A 26 10.16 -13.63 -12.38
N LYS A 27 11.12 -13.45 -11.49
CA LYS A 27 11.36 -14.33 -10.32
C LYS A 27 10.41 -14.03 -9.15
N TYR A 28 9.77 -12.88 -9.14
CA TYR A 28 8.87 -12.50 -8.05
C TYR A 28 7.42 -12.80 -8.38
N PRO A 29 6.60 -13.15 -7.36
CA PRO A 29 5.18 -13.35 -7.56
C PRO A 29 4.53 -12.07 -8.09
N LYS A 30 3.47 -12.22 -8.85
CA LYS A 30 2.66 -11.09 -9.30
C LYS A 30 2.00 -10.42 -8.09
N VAL A 31 2.02 -9.12 -8.08
CA VAL A 31 1.43 -8.28 -7.05
C VAL A 31 0.22 -7.57 -7.63
N LEU A 32 -0.87 -7.57 -6.88
CA LEU A 32 -2.03 -6.76 -7.14
C LEU A 32 -1.81 -5.40 -6.48
N SER A 33 -1.87 -4.33 -7.24
CA SER A 33 -1.76 -2.96 -6.76
C SER A 33 -3.10 -2.27 -6.96
N GLU A 34 -3.60 -1.59 -5.93
CA GLU A 34 -4.64 -0.60 -6.08
C GLU A 34 -3.99 0.68 -6.61
N ASP A 35 -4.35 1.07 -7.82
CA ASP A 35 -3.72 2.20 -8.47
C ASP A 35 -4.48 3.51 -8.17
N PHE A 36 -5.80 3.48 -8.18
CA PHE A 36 -6.62 4.64 -7.77
C PHE A 36 -8.09 4.28 -7.56
N VAL A 37 -8.72 5.05 -6.69
CA VAL A 37 -10.15 5.01 -6.37
C VAL A 37 -10.89 5.97 -7.31
N ILE A 38 -12.12 5.67 -7.66
CA ILE A 38 -12.96 6.58 -8.43
C ILE A 38 -13.47 7.76 -7.58
N SER A 39 -13.89 8.84 -8.22
CA SER A 39 -14.29 10.10 -7.56
C SER A 39 -15.43 9.96 -6.55
N GLU A 40 -16.32 8.97 -6.73
CA GLU A 40 -17.41 8.67 -5.80
C GLU A 40 -16.93 8.03 -4.49
N GLY A 41 -15.64 7.67 -4.40
CA GLY A 41 -15.05 7.03 -3.24
C GLY A 41 -15.44 5.55 -3.09
N VAL A 42 -15.21 5.01 -1.90
CA VAL A 42 -15.48 3.60 -1.59
C VAL A 42 -16.93 3.43 -1.16
N VAL A 43 -17.82 3.20 -2.11
CA VAL A 43 -19.25 2.97 -1.85
C VAL A 43 -19.66 1.61 -2.40
N ALA A 44 -20.33 0.81 -1.59
CA ALA A 44 -20.70 -0.58 -1.89
C ALA A 44 -21.56 -0.80 -3.14
N SER A 45 -22.14 0.25 -3.70
CA SER A 45 -23.01 0.19 -4.88
C SER A 45 -22.34 0.55 -6.21
N ILE A 46 -21.04 0.82 -6.20
CA ILE A 46 -20.33 1.24 -7.40
C ILE A 46 -20.05 0.04 -8.31
N SER A 47 -20.34 0.22 -9.57
CA SER A 47 -19.92 -0.66 -10.67
C SER A 47 -18.98 0.07 -11.59
N ILE A 48 -17.81 -0.49 -11.84
CA ILE A 48 -16.85 0.01 -12.83
C ILE A 48 -17.22 -0.55 -14.19
N GLY A 49 -17.35 0.32 -15.17
CA GLY A 49 -17.67 0.00 -16.54
C GLY A 49 -16.42 -0.16 -17.42
N ALA A 50 -16.31 0.69 -18.45
CA ALA A 50 -15.17 0.66 -19.35
C ALA A 50 -13.96 1.40 -18.77
N ILE A 51 -12.76 0.90 -19.05
CA ILE A 51 -11.49 1.55 -18.82
C ILE A 51 -10.86 1.80 -20.19
N ILE A 52 -10.52 3.05 -20.48
CA ILE A 52 -9.96 3.46 -21.75
C ILE A 52 -8.65 4.20 -21.47
N VAL A 53 -7.60 3.80 -22.19
CA VAL A 53 -6.31 4.49 -22.18
C VAL A 53 -6.16 5.22 -23.51
N ASP A 54 -5.99 6.53 -23.46
CA ASP A 54 -5.74 7.38 -24.61
C ASP A 54 -4.44 8.17 -24.39
N GLY A 55 -3.38 7.71 -25.02
CA GLY A 55 -2.04 8.26 -24.80
C GLY A 55 -1.54 8.02 -23.38
N GLN A 56 -1.45 9.08 -22.59
CA GLN A 56 -1.10 9.02 -21.17
C GLN A 56 -2.31 9.17 -20.25
N ASP A 57 -3.48 9.46 -20.81
CA ASP A 57 -4.71 9.64 -20.05
C ASP A 57 -5.43 8.31 -19.84
N LEU A 58 -5.95 8.12 -18.65
CA LEU A 58 -6.80 6.98 -18.28
C LEU A 58 -8.18 7.50 -17.93
N TYR A 59 -9.19 6.96 -18.60
CA TYR A 59 -10.59 7.25 -18.36
C TYR A 59 -11.30 6.01 -17.83
N VAL A 60 -12.15 6.20 -16.84
CA VAL A 60 -12.93 5.14 -16.22
C VAL A 60 -14.38 5.54 -16.14
N SER A 61 -15.27 4.76 -16.74
CA SER A 61 -16.70 4.95 -16.52
C SER A 61 -17.17 4.18 -15.28
N TRP A 62 -18.08 4.76 -14.53
CA TRP A 62 -18.64 4.14 -13.35
C TRP A 62 -20.14 4.42 -13.21
N GLN A 63 -20.80 3.60 -12.40
CA GLN A 63 -22.19 3.76 -12.00
C GLN A 63 -22.32 3.57 -10.50
N ASN A 64 -23.04 4.48 -9.84
CA ASN A 64 -23.43 4.39 -8.44
C ASN A 64 -24.96 4.50 -8.34
N GLY A 65 -25.65 3.36 -8.23
CA GLY A 65 -27.09 3.32 -8.28
C GLY A 65 -27.64 3.83 -9.62
N SER A 66 -28.32 4.97 -9.64
CA SER A 66 -28.81 5.65 -10.84
C SER A 66 -27.89 6.77 -11.37
N THR A 67 -26.80 7.04 -10.70
CA THR A 67 -25.81 8.05 -11.10
C THR A 67 -24.71 7.41 -11.93
N PHE A 68 -24.30 8.08 -12.98
CA PHE A 68 -23.24 7.64 -13.89
C PHE A 68 -22.19 8.72 -14.02
N GLY A 69 -20.94 8.34 -14.15
CA GLY A 69 -19.83 9.27 -14.36
C GLY A 69 -18.72 8.68 -15.20
N ILE A 70 -17.83 9.57 -15.60
CA ILE A 70 -16.55 9.24 -16.23
C ILE A 70 -15.49 10.05 -15.49
N ASP A 71 -14.53 9.36 -14.92
CA ASP A 71 -13.36 9.97 -14.30
C ASP A 71 -12.18 9.94 -15.25
N GLN A 72 -11.39 10.98 -15.24
CA GLN A 72 -10.05 11.03 -15.81
C GLN A 72 -9.04 10.98 -14.66
N LEU A 73 -8.04 10.14 -14.77
CA LEU A 73 -6.99 10.07 -13.77
C LEU A 73 -6.17 11.36 -13.76
N ASP A 74 -6.09 11.99 -12.61
CA ASP A 74 -5.21 13.14 -12.37
C ASP A 74 -3.88 12.67 -11.76
N TYR A 75 -2.84 12.60 -12.59
CA TYR A 75 -1.50 12.21 -12.17
C TYR A 75 -0.80 13.24 -11.27
N THR A 76 -1.33 14.45 -11.18
CA THR A 76 -0.78 15.50 -10.31
C THR A 76 -1.29 15.40 -8.89
N ALA A 77 -2.48 14.84 -8.69
CA ALA A 77 -3.03 14.59 -7.37
C ALA A 77 -2.43 13.32 -6.76
N LYS A 78 -2.09 13.39 -5.47
CA LYS A 78 -1.60 12.24 -4.70
C LYS A 78 -2.58 11.91 -3.59
N TYR A 79 -2.67 10.64 -3.24
CA TYR A 79 -3.46 10.22 -2.07
C TYR A 79 -2.85 10.77 -0.80
N ALA A 80 -3.69 11.22 0.11
CA ALA A 80 -3.26 11.71 1.43
C ALA A 80 -2.62 10.61 2.28
N SER A 81 -2.92 9.35 2.00
CA SER A 81 -2.31 8.20 2.65
C SER A 81 -2.21 7.01 1.71
N ALA A 82 -1.17 6.24 1.90
CA ALA A 82 -0.96 4.96 1.22
C ALA A 82 -0.22 4.01 2.16
N TYR A 83 -0.21 2.73 1.84
CA TYR A 83 0.59 1.78 2.59
C TYR A 83 1.14 0.68 1.68
N LEU A 84 2.27 0.13 2.10
CA LEU A 84 2.85 -1.10 1.58
C LEU A 84 2.85 -2.14 2.69
N GLU A 85 2.36 -3.31 2.37
CA GLU A 85 2.23 -4.42 3.31
C GLU A 85 2.96 -5.65 2.79
N THR A 86 3.74 -6.32 3.66
CA THR A 86 4.42 -7.55 3.30
C THR A 86 3.47 -8.74 3.37
N MET A 87 3.82 -9.83 2.71
CA MET A 87 3.24 -11.12 3.04
C MET A 87 3.58 -11.51 4.48
N ARG A 88 2.80 -12.42 5.02
CA ARG A 88 3.07 -12.98 6.34
C ARG A 88 4.34 -13.82 6.30
N ILE A 89 5.29 -13.50 7.17
CA ILE A 89 6.57 -14.17 7.31
C ILE A 89 6.46 -15.14 8.48
N THR A 90 6.82 -16.38 8.27
CA THR A 90 6.85 -17.42 9.30
C THR A 90 8.25 -18.02 9.38
N PRO A 91 8.75 -18.42 10.56
CA PRO A 91 10.03 -19.09 10.66
C PRO A 91 9.99 -20.47 9.99
N ASP A 92 11.14 -20.91 9.47
CA ASP A 92 11.28 -22.19 8.82
C ASP A 92 11.13 -23.38 9.80
N VAL A 93 11.40 -23.14 11.08
CA VAL A 93 11.32 -24.17 12.12
C VAL A 93 10.15 -23.89 13.05
N ALA A 94 9.28 -24.88 13.18
CA ALA A 94 8.12 -24.78 14.07
C ALA A 94 8.56 -24.59 15.53
N GLY A 95 7.99 -23.59 16.17
CA GLY A 95 8.26 -23.27 17.59
C GLY A 95 9.31 -22.18 17.80
N GLN A 96 10.02 -21.72 16.76
CA GLN A 96 10.89 -20.57 16.86
C GLN A 96 10.08 -19.26 16.82
N SER A 97 10.61 -18.27 17.52
CA SER A 97 10.10 -16.90 17.45
C SER A 97 10.97 -16.08 16.52
N LEU A 98 10.35 -15.20 15.73
CA LEU A 98 11.05 -14.27 14.89
C LEU A 98 11.31 -12.97 15.66
N VAL A 99 12.54 -12.53 15.63
CA VAL A 99 12.91 -11.14 15.95
C VAL A 99 13.20 -10.45 14.63
N ALA A 100 12.54 -9.36 14.37
CA ALA A 100 12.68 -8.67 13.08
C ALA A 100 13.04 -7.21 13.28
N LYS A 101 13.96 -6.76 12.44
CA LYS A 101 14.26 -5.35 12.24
C LYS A 101 13.78 -4.97 10.87
N ILE A 102 13.05 -3.87 10.76
CA ILE A 102 12.69 -3.29 9.48
C ILE A 102 13.51 -2.03 9.24
N PHE A 103 14.00 -1.87 8.03
CA PHE A 103 14.73 -0.66 7.65
C PHE A 103 14.27 -0.20 6.26
N ALA A 104 14.39 1.09 6.01
CA ALA A 104 14.14 1.68 4.71
C ALA A 104 15.17 2.76 4.41
N GLY A 105 15.61 2.81 3.15
CA GLY A 105 16.28 3.96 2.57
C GLY A 105 15.25 4.79 1.80
N TYR A 106 15.28 6.08 1.98
CA TYR A 106 14.36 7.00 1.33
C TYR A 106 15.05 8.35 1.07
N GLN A 107 14.53 9.09 0.10
CA GLN A 107 14.96 10.46 -0.10
C GLN A 107 14.36 11.36 0.99
N SER A 108 14.97 12.54 1.18
CA SER A 108 14.44 13.55 2.10
C SER A 108 12.93 13.69 1.97
N LEU A 109 12.21 13.51 3.06
CA LEU A 109 10.75 13.54 3.05
C LEU A 109 10.25 14.95 2.74
N PRO A 110 9.24 15.10 1.88
CA PRO A 110 8.55 16.37 1.71
C PRO A 110 7.97 16.88 3.03
N ALA A 111 7.85 18.20 3.16
CA ALA A 111 7.28 18.80 4.36
C ALA A 111 5.92 18.22 4.71
N SER A 112 5.68 17.95 5.99
CA SER A 112 4.45 17.36 6.51
C SER A 112 4.11 15.96 5.95
N THR A 113 5.10 15.27 5.43
CA THR A 113 5.00 13.85 5.06
C THR A 113 5.53 12.99 6.20
N THR A 114 4.89 11.87 6.47
CA THR A 114 5.36 10.92 7.48
C THR A 114 5.46 9.51 6.91
N LEU A 115 6.42 8.75 7.43
CA LEU A 115 6.57 7.32 7.28
C LEU A 115 6.34 6.65 8.62
N THR A 116 5.38 5.73 8.71
CA THR A 116 5.14 4.97 9.94
C THR A 116 5.35 3.50 9.68
N PHE A 117 6.31 2.91 10.39
CA PHE A 117 6.53 1.48 10.38
C PHE A 117 5.63 0.81 11.41
N LYS A 118 4.97 -0.25 10.98
CA LYS A 118 4.06 -1.05 11.81
C LYS A 118 4.31 -2.53 11.62
N TYR A 119 3.96 -3.30 12.61
CA TYR A 119 3.99 -4.76 12.53
C TYR A 119 2.73 -5.38 13.12
N LYS A 120 2.50 -6.60 12.76
CA LYS A 120 1.44 -7.44 13.28
C LYS A 120 1.98 -8.83 13.59
N GLU A 121 1.75 -9.31 14.80
CA GLU A 121 2.20 -10.61 15.24
C GLU A 121 1.08 -11.65 15.14
N ASN A 122 1.44 -12.84 14.77
CA ASN A 122 0.54 -13.98 14.76
C ASN A 122 -0.79 -13.69 14.03
N ASN A 123 -1.89 -13.74 14.75
CA ASN A 123 -3.24 -13.46 14.23
C ASN A 123 -3.82 -12.16 14.80
N ALA A 124 -2.97 -11.21 15.21
CA ALA A 124 -3.45 -9.91 15.69
C ALA A 124 -4.38 -9.25 14.64
N ALA A 125 -5.47 -8.67 15.11
CA ALA A 125 -6.43 -8.01 14.22
C ALA A 125 -5.91 -6.66 13.70
N SER A 126 -5.03 -5.99 14.48
CA SER A 126 -4.52 -4.65 14.17
C SER A 126 -3.00 -4.61 14.13
N TYR A 127 -2.47 -3.61 13.46
CA TYR A 127 -1.05 -3.29 13.43
C TYR A 127 -0.64 -2.48 14.65
N THR A 128 0.58 -2.76 15.16
CA THR A 128 1.24 -1.99 16.21
C THR A 128 2.29 -1.09 15.58
N ALA A 129 2.29 0.19 15.92
CA ALA A 129 3.31 1.11 15.44
C ALA A 129 4.66 0.82 16.09
N MET A 130 5.72 0.86 15.29
CA MET A 130 7.11 0.75 15.73
C MET A 130 7.72 2.15 15.86
N THR A 131 7.75 2.88 14.77
CA THR A 131 8.38 4.19 14.68
C THR A 131 7.68 5.01 13.59
N THR A 132 7.61 6.31 13.81
CA THR A 132 7.16 7.31 12.83
C THR A 132 8.28 8.29 12.55
N VAL A 133 8.53 8.56 11.29
CA VAL A 133 9.51 9.53 10.82
C VAL A 133 8.81 10.64 10.09
N ASN A 134 9.19 11.86 10.43
CA ASN A 134 8.75 13.08 9.76
C ASN A 134 9.95 14.00 9.43
N ASP A 135 11.15 13.43 9.39
CA ASP A 135 12.38 14.15 9.24
C ASP A 135 12.68 14.42 7.77
N THR A 136 12.94 15.68 7.44
CA THR A 136 13.32 16.13 6.10
C THR A 136 14.82 16.00 5.84
N GLU A 137 15.63 15.67 6.84
CA GLU A 137 17.10 15.66 6.74
C GLU A 137 17.68 14.25 6.64
N ASN A 138 17.03 13.26 7.22
CA ASN A 138 17.51 11.87 7.20
C ASN A 138 17.06 11.12 5.97
N VAL A 139 17.94 10.27 5.46
CA VAL A 139 17.73 9.44 4.27
C VAL A 139 17.69 7.94 4.57
N GLN A 140 17.83 7.56 5.83
CA GLN A 140 17.76 6.17 6.29
C GLN A 140 17.13 6.07 7.67
N LEU A 141 16.27 5.08 7.82
CA LEU A 141 15.70 4.74 9.10
C LEU A 141 15.85 3.26 9.40
N TYR A 142 16.23 2.98 10.64
CA TYR A 142 16.12 1.68 11.25
C TYR A 142 15.02 1.73 12.30
N ALA A 143 13.96 0.95 12.12
CA ALA A 143 13.00 0.70 13.16
C ALA A 143 13.28 -0.66 13.77
N GLU A 144 13.67 -0.66 15.04
CA GLU A 144 13.81 -1.88 15.82
C GLU A 144 12.52 -2.09 16.61
N ALA A 145 11.83 -3.16 16.34
CA ALA A 145 10.96 -3.78 17.31
C ALA A 145 11.54 -5.16 17.57
N SER A 146 11.44 -5.63 18.78
CA SER A 146 11.68 -7.02 19.11
C SER A 146 10.32 -7.72 19.28
N PRO A 147 9.47 -7.74 18.25
CA PRO A 147 8.27 -8.53 18.32
C PRO A 147 8.70 -10.00 18.42
N ASN A 148 8.08 -10.72 19.32
CA ASN A 148 8.44 -12.09 19.63
C ASN A 148 7.30 -13.01 19.17
N GLY A 149 7.06 -13.02 17.86
CA GLY A 149 5.96 -13.75 17.26
C GLY A 149 6.39 -14.96 16.42
N ARG A 150 5.51 -15.94 16.32
CA ARG A 150 5.69 -17.09 15.43
C ARG A 150 5.40 -16.78 13.97
N ALA A 151 4.79 -15.65 13.70
CA ALA A 151 4.54 -15.11 12.37
C ALA A 151 4.43 -13.61 12.45
N MET A 152 4.94 -12.92 11.46
CA MET A 152 4.96 -11.48 11.41
C MET A 152 4.51 -10.96 10.05
N GLN A 153 3.90 -9.81 10.06
CA GLN A 153 3.56 -9.04 8.89
C GLN A 153 3.93 -7.59 9.15
N PHE A 154 4.56 -6.94 8.19
CA PHE A 154 5.00 -5.56 8.31
C PHE A 154 4.20 -4.68 7.38
N ARG A 155 4.00 -3.43 7.81
CA ARG A 155 3.36 -2.39 7.03
C ARG A 155 4.16 -1.11 7.15
N ILE A 156 4.34 -0.41 6.04
CA ILE A 156 4.82 0.96 6.01
C ILE A 156 3.66 1.82 5.55
N GLU A 157 3.26 2.75 6.37
CA GLU A 157 2.22 3.72 6.05
C GLU A 157 2.85 5.06 5.70
N PHE A 158 2.32 5.67 4.66
CA PHE A 158 2.71 6.99 4.16
C PHE A 158 1.56 7.95 4.40
N THR A 159 1.84 9.10 4.99
CA THR A 159 0.88 10.19 5.09
C THR A 159 1.47 11.42 4.42
N VAL A 160 0.76 12.02 3.50
CA VAL A 160 1.20 13.13 2.66
C VAL A 160 0.22 14.28 2.83
N SER A 161 0.70 15.49 3.06
CA SER A 161 -0.15 16.66 3.21
C SER A 161 -0.29 17.50 1.94
N VAL A 162 0.54 17.24 0.95
CA VAL A 162 0.62 17.96 -0.32
C VAL A 162 0.79 16.96 -1.46
N ASN A 163 0.76 17.42 -2.69
CA ASN A 163 0.92 16.58 -3.87
C ASN A 163 2.36 16.04 -4.10
N ASP A 164 3.17 16.02 -3.04
CA ASP A 164 4.53 15.49 -3.05
C ASP A 164 4.56 14.15 -2.32
N ALA A 165 4.90 13.09 -3.03
CA ALA A 165 5.00 11.76 -2.48
C ALA A 165 6.42 11.47 -1.98
N PRO A 166 6.59 10.72 -0.87
CA PRO A 166 7.90 10.24 -0.46
C PRO A 166 8.47 9.27 -1.50
N VAL A 167 9.77 9.33 -1.70
CA VAL A 167 10.49 8.38 -2.57
C VAL A 167 11.21 7.38 -1.69
N ILE A 168 10.78 6.13 -1.75
CA ILE A 168 11.41 5.01 -1.06
C ILE A 168 12.34 4.31 -2.05
N GLU A 169 13.61 4.21 -1.69
CA GLU A 169 14.63 3.58 -2.52
C GLU A 169 14.72 2.08 -2.28
N HIS A 170 14.63 1.70 -1.02
CA HIS A 170 14.63 0.28 -0.64
C HIS A 170 13.97 0.05 0.71
N ILE A 171 13.47 -1.14 0.91
CA ILE A 171 12.95 -1.65 2.17
C ILE A 171 13.59 -3.00 2.42
N GLY A 172 14.07 -3.22 3.62
CA GLY A 172 14.62 -4.50 4.03
C GLY A 172 14.06 -4.95 5.38
N ILE A 173 14.07 -6.26 5.58
CA ILE A 173 13.68 -6.88 6.84
C ILE A 173 14.78 -7.88 7.19
N ASP A 174 15.44 -7.65 8.33
CA ASP A 174 16.37 -8.60 8.92
C ASP A 174 15.63 -9.47 9.91
N LEU A 175 15.72 -10.77 9.72
CA LEU A 175 15.13 -11.76 10.60
C LEU A 175 16.25 -12.44 11.40
N ALA A 176 16.12 -12.40 12.71
CA ALA A 176 16.98 -13.16 13.62
C ALA A 176 16.16 -14.27 14.31
N ASN A 177 16.76 -15.43 14.43
CA ASN A 177 16.22 -16.60 15.16
C ASN A 177 16.71 -16.60 16.60
#